data_f082ae98dc0e6d5ccb43f7c297836eb9
#
_entry.id   f082ae98dc0e6d5ccb43f7c297836eb9
#
_cell.length_a   1.000
_cell.length_b   1.000
_cell.length_c   1.000
_cell.angle_alpha   90.00
_cell.angle_beta   90.00
_cell.angle_gamma   90.00
#
_symmetry.space_group_name_H-M   'P 1'
#
loop_
_entity.id
_entity.type
_entity.pdbx_description
1 polymer ?
#
loop_
_entity_poly.entity_id
_entity_poly.type
_entity_poly.pdbx_seq_one_letter_code
_entity_poly.pdbx_strand_id
1 'polypeptide(L)'
;MVLSITLSAFAQKKASIKGYQNPIIHADYSDPDVVRVGNDYYMTASSFNHVPGLPVLHSRDLVNWTLKGYALKKLYPEEHFKKVRHGGGVWAPSIRFHQSRFYIYYPDPDFGIYVITAQNINGPWSSPLLVESGKGLIDPCPLWDDDGKVYLVHAYAGSRASIKSILVLKEMNKQGTRVI
;
A
#
# COMPACT_ATOMS: atom_id res chain seq x y z
N MET A 1 -21.87 -60.96 24.16
CA MET A 1 -21.20 -60.84 22.84
C MET A 1 -21.21 -59.35 22.52
N VAL A 2 -20.08 -58.68 22.73
CA VAL A 2 -19.95 -57.22 22.50
C VAL A 2 -19.34 -57.03 21.13
N LEU A 3 -20.08 -56.40 20.22
CA LEU A 3 -19.62 -56.12 18.87
C LEU A 3 -18.81 -54.81 18.87
N SER A 4 -17.51 -54.93 18.70
CA SER A 4 -16.59 -53.78 18.59
C SER A 4 -16.59 -53.27 17.15
N ILE A 5 -17.16 -52.08 16.91
CA ILE A 5 -17.11 -51.41 15.61
C ILE A 5 -15.87 -50.53 15.56
N THR A 6 -14.86 -50.94 14.83
CA THR A 6 -13.68 -50.14 14.54
C THR A 6 -14.00 -49.15 13.40
N LEU A 7 -14.13 -47.87 13.72
CA LEU A 7 -14.16 -46.79 12.71
C LEU A 7 -12.76 -46.55 12.14
N SER A 8 -12.54 -46.96 10.90
CA SER A 8 -11.33 -46.60 10.17
C SER A 8 -11.50 -45.19 9.61
N ALA A 9 -10.81 -44.22 10.22
CA ALA A 9 -10.73 -42.87 9.67
C ALA A 9 -9.82 -42.87 8.43
N PHE A 10 -10.41 -42.77 7.26
CA PHE A 10 -9.68 -42.48 6.02
C PHE A 10 -9.19 -41.03 6.04
N ALA A 11 -7.91 -40.85 6.34
CA ALA A 11 -7.25 -39.56 6.12
C ALA A 11 -7.13 -39.36 4.60
N GLN A 12 -8.02 -38.55 4.04
CA GLN A 12 -7.88 -38.10 2.65
C GLN A 12 -6.58 -37.29 2.54
N LYS A 13 -5.59 -37.86 1.86
CA LYS A 13 -4.40 -37.13 1.43
C LYS A 13 -4.85 -35.98 0.51
N LYS A 14 -4.83 -34.75 1.03
CA LYS A 14 -5.05 -33.55 0.22
C LYS A 14 -4.01 -33.56 -0.90
N ALA A 15 -4.45 -33.75 -2.15
CA ALA A 15 -3.56 -33.65 -3.30
C ALA A 15 -2.89 -32.26 -3.25
N SER A 16 -1.56 -32.20 -3.35
CA SER A 16 -0.83 -30.95 -3.45
C SER A 16 -1.18 -30.33 -4.81
N ILE A 17 -2.02 -29.32 -4.81
CA ILE A 17 -2.30 -28.52 -6.00
C ILE A 17 -0.99 -27.82 -6.35
N LYS A 18 -0.41 -28.13 -7.51
CA LYS A 18 0.71 -27.36 -8.06
C LYS A 18 0.15 -26.04 -8.53
N GLY A 19 0.36 -24.96 -7.76
CA GLY A 19 -0.12 -23.62 -8.05
C GLY A 19 -0.81 -22.98 -6.86
N TYR A 20 -1.48 -21.85 -7.10
CA TYR A 20 -2.29 -21.14 -6.12
C TYR A 20 -3.75 -21.08 -6.60
N GLN A 21 -4.66 -20.78 -5.68
CA GLN A 21 -6.07 -20.63 -5.95
C GLN A 21 -6.52 -19.21 -5.57
N ASN A 22 -7.24 -18.54 -6.44
CA ASN A 22 -7.87 -17.26 -6.14
C ASN A 22 -9.18 -17.45 -5.36
N PRO A 23 -9.53 -16.48 -4.46
CA PRO A 23 -8.70 -15.37 -4.02
C PRO A 23 -7.56 -15.85 -3.11
N ILE A 24 -6.36 -15.25 -3.25
CA ILE A 24 -5.22 -15.53 -2.35
C ILE A 24 -5.37 -14.85 -0.98
N ILE A 25 -6.17 -13.79 -0.90
CA ILE A 25 -6.54 -13.09 0.32
C ILE A 25 -8.06 -12.93 0.33
N HIS A 26 -8.72 -13.34 1.42
CA HIS A 26 -10.16 -13.17 1.64
C HIS A 26 -10.43 -11.89 2.44
N ALA A 27 -10.00 -10.74 1.93
CA ALA A 27 -10.19 -9.42 2.52
C ALA A 27 -10.08 -8.33 1.44
N ASP A 28 -10.64 -7.16 1.71
CA ASP A 28 -10.55 -6.01 0.83
C ASP A 28 -9.24 -5.25 1.08
N TYR A 29 -8.32 -5.38 0.12
CA TYR A 29 -7.12 -4.57 0.00
C TYR A 29 -7.17 -3.90 -1.37
N SER A 30 -7.86 -2.75 -1.45
CA SER A 30 -8.03 -2.06 -2.71
C SER A 30 -6.76 -1.34 -3.14
N ASP A 31 -6.51 -1.30 -4.45
CA ASP A 31 -5.36 -0.65 -5.07
C ASP A 31 -4.01 -1.08 -4.43
N PRO A 32 -3.71 -2.37 -4.32
CA PRO A 32 -2.51 -2.83 -3.66
C PRO A 32 -1.28 -2.55 -4.50
N ASP A 33 -0.18 -2.14 -3.85
CA ASP A 33 1.15 -2.06 -4.46
C ASP A 33 2.15 -2.88 -3.65
N VAL A 34 3.12 -3.50 -4.34
CA VAL A 34 4.06 -4.47 -3.76
C VAL A 34 5.50 -4.10 -4.10
N VAL A 35 6.38 -4.18 -3.10
CA VAL A 35 7.83 -4.07 -3.29
C VAL A 35 8.53 -5.35 -2.86
N ARG A 36 9.56 -5.78 -3.62
CA ARG A 36 10.45 -6.86 -3.24
C ARG A 36 11.73 -6.32 -2.60
N VAL A 37 12.12 -6.88 -1.46
CA VAL A 37 13.39 -6.58 -0.80
C VAL A 37 14.07 -7.90 -0.44
N GLY A 38 15.11 -8.27 -1.18
CA GLY A 38 15.73 -9.59 -1.05
C GLY A 38 14.75 -10.72 -1.41
N ASN A 39 14.45 -11.57 -0.43
CA ASN A 39 13.50 -12.68 -0.58
C ASN A 39 12.11 -12.39 -0.01
N ASP A 40 11.88 -11.18 0.42
CA ASP A 40 10.65 -10.77 1.07
C ASP A 40 9.86 -9.81 0.16
N TYR A 41 8.54 -9.93 0.17
CA TYR A 41 7.60 -9.04 -0.51
C TYR A 41 6.77 -8.30 0.53
N TYR A 42 6.62 -7.00 0.32
CA TYR A 42 5.82 -6.15 1.19
C TYR A 42 4.75 -5.44 0.37
N MET A 43 3.53 -5.48 0.86
CA MET A 43 2.36 -4.89 0.21
C MET A 43 1.73 -3.84 1.10
N THR A 44 1.24 -2.78 0.50
CA THR A 44 0.33 -1.81 1.13
C THR A 44 -0.90 -1.63 0.25
N ALA A 45 -1.95 -1.00 0.78
CA ALA A 45 -3.20 -0.79 0.07
C ALA A 45 -3.93 0.48 0.56
N SER A 46 -4.92 0.91 -0.19
CA SER A 46 -5.85 1.98 0.21
C SER A 46 -6.45 1.69 1.60
N SER A 47 -6.61 2.71 2.40
CA SER A 47 -7.25 2.60 3.72
C SER A 47 -8.32 3.66 3.97
N PHE A 48 -8.52 4.56 3.00
CA PHE A 48 -9.50 5.64 3.07
C PHE A 48 -9.40 6.41 4.40
N ASN A 49 -10.50 6.57 5.11
CA ASN A 49 -10.52 7.25 6.42
C ASN A 49 -10.28 6.31 7.62
N HIS A 50 -9.83 5.09 7.39
CA HIS A 50 -9.51 4.16 8.47
C HIS A 50 -8.19 4.51 9.14
N VAL A 51 -8.17 4.49 10.47
CA VAL A 51 -6.95 4.60 11.30
C VAL A 51 -6.94 3.48 12.34
N PRO A 52 -5.79 2.80 12.50
CA PRO A 52 -4.56 2.97 11.74
C PRO A 52 -4.74 2.60 10.27
N GLY A 53 -4.11 3.38 9.37
CA GLY A 53 -4.19 3.22 7.92
C GLY A 53 -2.89 2.71 7.29
N LEU A 54 -2.90 2.54 5.97
CA LEU A 54 -1.80 1.97 5.19
C LEU A 54 -1.35 0.61 5.76
N PRO A 55 -2.15 -0.45 5.57
CA PRO A 55 -1.79 -1.79 6.03
C PRO A 55 -0.46 -2.22 5.39
N VAL A 56 0.37 -2.90 6.16
CA VAL A 56 1.62 -3.49 5.70
C VAL A 56 1.51 -5.00 5.81
N LEU A 57 1.53 -5.68 4.66
CA LEU A 57 1.52 -7.13 4.59
C LEU A 57 2.87 -7.64 4.11
N HIS A 58 3.19 -8.86 4.49
CA HIS A 58 4.44 -9.55 4.13
C HIS A 58 4.14 -10.91 3.53
N SER A 59 4.92 -11.27 2.51
CA SER A 59 4.92 -12.59 1.89
C SER A 59 6.33 -12.98 1.44
N ARG A 60 6.56 -14.29 1.23
CA ARG A 60 7.76 -14.83 0.57
C ARG A 60 7.48 -15.48 -0.77
N ASP A 61 6.21 -15.59 -1.13
CA ASP A 61 5.75 -16.34 -2.31
C ASP A 61 4.66 -15.63 -3.11
N LEU A 62 4.25 -14.42 -2.70
CA LEU A 62 3.15 -13.63 -3.28
C LEU A 62 1.77 -14.29 -3.14
N VAL A 63 1.67 -15.41 -2.47
CA VAL A 63 0.43 -16.18 -2.26
C VAL A 63 -0.01 -16.15 -0.80
N ASN A 64 0.93 -16.40 0.10
CA ASN A 64 0.67 -16.43 1.53
C ASN A 64 1.07 -15.09 2.16
N TRP A 65 0.08 -14.30 2.53
CA TRP A 65 0.26 -12.95 3.08
C TRP A 65 -0.07 -12.90 4.57
N THR A 66 0.76 -12.18 5.32
CA THR A 66 0.57 -11.93 6.75
C THR A 66 0.58 -10.44 7.03
N LEU A 67 -0.45 -9.93 7.70
CA LEU A 67 -0.49 -8.54 8.17
C LEU A 67 0.59 -8.33 9.24
N LYS A 68 1.48 -7.38 9.01
CA LYS A 68 2.56 -6.98 9.93
C LYS A 68 2.18 -5.81 10.82
N GLY A 69 1.28 -4.95 10.35
CA GLY A 69 0.86 -3.75 11.04
C GLY A 69 0.35 -2.68 10.08
N TYR A 70 0.43 -1.45 10.53
CA TYR A 70 -0.05 -0.28 9.79
C TYR A 70 0.99 0.83 9.82
N ALA A 71 1.21 1.47 8.67
CA ALA A 71 2.24 2.48 8.54
C ALA A 71 1.76 3.89 8.95
N LEU A 72 0.45 4.15 8.92
CA LEU A 72 -0.13 5.46 9.20
C LEU A 72 -0.98 5.44 10.47
N LYS A 73 -0.56 6.18 11.49
CA LYS A 73 -1.26 6.24 12.78
C LYS A 73 -2.42 7.23 12.81
N LYS A 74 -2.35 8.29 11.99
CA LYS A 74 -3.31 9.38 11.92
C LYS A 74 -3.45 9.88 10.49
N LEU A 75 -4.63 10.38 10.13
CA LEU A 75 -4.86 11.07 8.87
C LEU A 75 -4.51 12.56 8.98
N TYR A 76 -4.15 13.15 7.85
CA TYR A 76 -3.78 14.56 7.74
C TYR A 76 -4.57 15.24 6.62
N PRO A 77 -5.02 16.49 6.83
CA PRO A 77 -4.90 17.30 8.07
C PRO A 77 -5.77 16.74 9.22
N GLU A 78 -5.22 16.68 10.44
CA GLU A 78 -5.92 16.07 11.59
C GLU A 78 -7.29 16.74 11.87
N GLU A 79 -7.37 18.07 11.77
CA GLU A 79 -8.62 18.80 11.99
C GLU A 79 -9.74 18.39 11.01
N HIS A 80 -9.40 18.11 9.75
CA HIS A 80 -10.37 17.68 8.75
C HIS A 80 -10.93 16.30 9.10
N PHE A 81 -10.08 15.40 9.60
CA PHE A 81 -10.44 14.01 9.91
C PHE A 81 -10.93 13.80 11.35
N LYS A 82 -11.16 14.86 12.13
CA LYS A 82 -11.93 14.77 13.39
C LYS A 82 -13.37 14.30 13.15
N LYS A 83 -13.88 14.49 11.94
CA LYS A 83 -15.18 13.95 11.49
C LYS A 83 -14.93 12.86 10.48
N VAL A 84 -15.75 11.81 10.54
CA VAL A 84 -15.71 10.71 9.55
C VAL A 84 -15.90 11.26 8.13
N ARG A 85 -15.05 10.84 7.20
CA ARG A 85 -15.04 11.25 5.79
C ARG A 85 -15.07 10.01 4.90
N HIS A 86 -16.23 9.35 4.83
CA HIS A 86 -16.37 8.15 4.01
C HIS A 86 -15.88 8.38 2.58
N GLY A 87 -14.97 7.48 2.11
CA GLY A 87 -14.33 7.58 0.80
C GLY A 87 -13.28 8.67 0.67
N GLY A 88 -13.00 9.46 1.73
CA GLY A 88 -11.86 10.39 1.80
C GLY A 88 -10.62 9.75 2.44
N GLY A 89 -9.52 10.49 2.51
CA GLY A 89 -8.27 10.04 3.12
C GLY A 89 -7.36 9.28 2.15
N VAL A 90 -6.82 8.16 2.57
CA VAL A 90 -5.77 7.43 1.85
C VAL A 90 -6.33 6.62 0.70
N TRP A 91 -6.05 7.04 -0.54
CA TRP A 91 -6.34 6.29 -1.76
C TRP A 91 -5.08 5.53 -2.23
N ALA A 92 -5.12 4.95 -3.41
CA ALA A 92 -4.11 4.09 -4.03
C ALA A 92 -2.65 4.46 -3.69
N PRO A 93 -2.02 3.82 -2.69
CA PRO A 93 -0.64 4.11 -2.33
C PRO A 93 0.34 3.39 -3.23
N SER A 94 1.60 3.83 -3.22
CA SER A 94 2.73 3.05 -3.74
C SER A 94 3.81 2.86 -2.69
N ILE A 95 4.42 1.67 -2.66
CA ILE A 95 5.52 1.33 -1.77
C ILE A 95 6.81 1.10 -2.56
N ARG A 96 7.91 1.74 -2.12
CA ARG A 96 9.24 1.58 -2.74
C ARG A 96 10.29 1.36 -1.67
N PHE A 97 11.39 0.72 -2.07
CA PHE A 97 12.58 0.56 -1.23
C PHE A 97 13.78 1.12 -1.98
N HIS A 98 14.39 2.16 -1.44
CA HIS A 98 15.53 2.84 -2.03
C HIS A 98 16.53 3.24 -0.94
N GLN A 99 17.83 3.01 -1.16
CA GLN A 99 18.92 3.34 -0.23
C GLN A 99 18.62 2.90 1.22
N SER A 100 18.27 1.61 1.40
CA SER A 100 17.95 0.98 2.69
C SER A 100 16.81 1.65 3.45
N ARG A 101 15.87 2.25 2.76
CA ARG A 101 14.70 2.92 3.33
C ARG A 101 13.44 2.56 2.54
N PHE A 102 12.36 2.32 3.26
CA PHE A 102 11.02 2.20 2.70
C PHE A 102 10.38 3.58 2.55
N TYR A 103 9.65 3.76 1.47
CA TYR A 103 8.84 4.92 1.14
C TYR A 103 7.43 4.44 0.82
N ILE A 104 6.42 5.03 1.43
CA ILE A 104 5.03 4.87 1.00
C ILE A 104 4.54 6.24 0.59
N TYR A 105 4.24 6.40 -0.70
CA TYR A 105 3.53 7.56 -1.21
C TYR A 105 2.06 7.23 -1.24
N TYR A 106 1.24 8.13 -0.78
CA TYR A 106 -0.20 7.96 -0.84
C TYR A 106 -0.88 9.29 -1.17
N PRO A 107 -1.93 9.27 -2.00
CA PRO A 107 -2.72 10.44 -2.26
C PRO A 107 -3.83 10.55 -1.22
N ASP A 108 -4.12 11.78 -0.81
CA ASP A 108 -5.43 12.19 -0.37
C ASP A 108 -6.02 13.06 -1.48
N PRO A 109 -7.11 12.65 -2.16
CA PRO A 109 -7.60 13.34 -3.36
C PRO A 109 -8.14 14.74 -3.09
N ASP A 110 -8.33 15.12 -1.83
CA ASP A 110 -8.78 16.46 -1.44
C ASP A 110 -7.61 17.39 -1.06
N PHE A 111 -6.41 16.85 -0.77
CA PHE A 111 -5.26 17.62 -0.28
C PHE A 111 -4.00 17.48 -1.14
N GLY A 112 -3.71 16.28 -1.68
CA GLY A 112 -2.53 16.05 -2.49
C GLY A 112 -1.82 14.74 -2.20
N ILE A 113 -0.54 14.66 -2.58
CA ILE A 113 0.31 13.48 -2.42
C ILE A 113 1.21 13.65 -1.21
N TYR A 114 1.18 12.67 -0.32
CA TYR A 114 2.02 12.57 0.87
C TYR A 114 3.03 11.44 0.73
N VAL A 115 4.13 11.53 1.50
CA VAL A 115 5.08 10.44 1.68
C VAL A 115 5.35 10.21 3.16
N ILE A 116 5.47 8.94 3.55
CA ILE A 116 6.01 8.49 4.83
C ILE A 116 7.18 7.55 4.58
N THR A 117 8.16 7.53 5.49
CA THR A 117 9.36 6.72 5.33
C THR A 117 9.71 5.96 6.61
N ALA A 118 10.37 4.80 6.45
CA ALA A 118 10.92 4.04 7.56
C ALA A 118 12.20 3.29 7.14
N GLN A 119 13.14 3.08 8.05
CA GLN A 119 14.28 2.18 7.81
C GLN A 119 13.88 0.71 7.93
N ASN A 120 12.92 0.42 8.79
CA ASN A 120 12.37 -0.91 8.99
C ASN A 120 10.89 -0.92 8.58
N ILE A 121 10.47 -1.98 7.90
CA ILE A 121 9.08 -2.12 7.44
C ILE A 121 8.06 -2.11 8.60
N ASN A 122 8.47 -2.57 9.77
CA ASN A 122 7.66 -2.52 10.99
C ASN A 122 7.66 -1.13 11.67
N GLY A 123 8.35 -0.14 11.07
CA GLY A 123 8.50 1.21 11.60
C GLY A 123 9.69 1.38 12.58
N PRO A 124 9.75 2.49 13.30
CA PRO A 124 8.75 3.57 13.24
C PRO A 124 8.70 4.27 11.88
N TRP A 125 7.49 4.57 11.42
CA TRP A 125 7.24 5.38 10.24
C TRP A 125 7.26 6.86 10.60
N SER A 126 7.76 7.68 9.68
CA SER A 126 7.76 9.13 9.83
C SER A 126 6.34 9.71 9.85
N SER A 127 6.19 10.94 10.33
CA SER A 127 4.99 11.73 10.04
C SER A 127 4.85 11.97 8.53
N PRO A 128 3.61 12.07 8.01
CA PRO A 128 3.38 12.41 6.61
C PRO A 128 3.97 13.76 6.22
N LEU A 129 4.67 13.76 5.09
CA LEU A 129 5.18 14.96 4.44
C LEU A 129 4.41 15.18 3.14
N LEU A 130 3.85 16.36 2.94
CA LEU A 130 3.18 16.73 1.69
C LEU A 130 4.22 16.94 0.59
N VAL A 131 4.21 16.06 -0.40
CA VAL A 131 5.12 16.08 -1.57
C VAL A 131 4.65 17.07 -2.61
N GLU A 132 3.34 17.04 -2.86
CA GLU A 132 2.65 17.90 -3.81
C GLU A 132 1.24 18.19 -3.34
N SER A 133 0.87 19.48 -3.26
CA SER A 133 -0.48 19.90 -2.91
C SER A 133 -1.37 20.00 -4.15
N GLY A 134 -2.64 19.62 -4.01
CA GLY A 134 -3.60 19.77 -5.09
C GLY A 134 -4.79 18.83 -4.94
N LYS A 135 -5.93 19.25 -5.48
CA LYS A 135 -7.12 18.41 -5.54
C LYS A 135 -7.05 17.41 -6.69
N GLY A 136 -7.47 16.20 -6.41
CA GLY A 136 -7.61 15.15 -7.40
C GLY A 136 -6.31 14.49 -7.83
N LEU A 137 -5.18 14.75 -7.18
CA LEU A 137 -3.95 14.01 -7.42
C LEU A 137 -4.12 12.60 -6.86
N ILE A 138 -3.90 11.58 -7.71
CA ILE A 138 -4.08 10.16 -7.37
C ILE A 138 -2.97 9.30 -7.98
N ASP A 139 -2.86 8.07 -7.48
CA ASP A 139 -2.01 6.99 -8.01
C ASP A 139 -0.53 7.40 -8.13
N PRO A 140 0.10 7.94 -7.07
CA PRO A 140 1.49 8.38 -7.14
C PRO A 140 2.44 7.20 -7.30
N CYS A 141 3.37 7.29 -8.26
CA CYS A 141 4.39 6.28 -8.49
C CYS A 141 5.76 6.98 -8.61
N PRO A 142 6.61 6.92 -7.57
CA PRO A 142 7.95 7.48 -7.63
C PRO A 142 8.92 6.54 -8.33
N LEU A 143 9.92 7.12 -9.00
CA LEU A 143 11.04 6.44 -9.64
C LEU A 143 12.33 7.18 -9.30
N TRP A 144 13.30 6.46 -8.74
CA TRP A 144 14.72 6.85 -8.72
C TRP A 144 15.37 6.25 -9.95
N ASP A 145 15.73 7.09 -10.89
CA ASP A 145 16.27 6.66 -12.18
C ASP A 145 17.79 6.50 -12.14
N ASP A 146 18.34 5.74 -13.06
CA ASP A 146 19.77 5.46 -13.18
C ASP A 146 20.58 6.71 -13.56
N ASP A 147 19.94 7.75 -14.12
CA ASP A 147 20.55 9.05 -14.40
C ASP A 147 20.77 9.93 -13.15
N GLY A 148 20.34 9.43 -11.98
CA GLY A 148 20.41 10.10 -10.69
C GLY A 148 19.29 11.13 -10.44
N LYS A 149 18.32 11.20 -11.33
CA LYS A 149 17.09 11.99 -11.12
C LYS A 149 16.01 11.18 -10.43
N VAL A 150 15.05 11.88 -9.87
CA VAL A 150 13.88 11.28 -9.22
C VAL A 150 12.64 11.87 -9.86
N TYR A 151 11.73 10.99 -10.20
CA TYR A 151 10.48 11.36 -10.86
C TYR A 151 9.27 10.88 -10.05
N LEU A 152 8.17 11.60 -10.20
CA LEU A 152 6.85 11.24 -9.71
C LEU A 152 5.89 11.19 -10.88
N VAL A 153 5.30 10.04 -11.14
CA VAL A 153 4.13 9.93 -12.02
C VAL A 153 2.89 9.90 -11.16
N HIS A 154 1.86 10.63 -11.57
CA HIS A 154 0.56 10.57 -10.93
C HIS A 154 -0.58 10.78 -11.96
N ALA A 155 -1.78 10.42 -11.58
CA ALA A 155 -3.00 10.66 -12.35
C ALA A 155 -3.88 11.73 -11.69
N TYR A 156 -5.06 11.96 -12.29
CA TYR A 156 -6.10 12.83 -11.75
C TYR A 156 -7.43 12.09 -11.59
N ALA A 157 -8.07 12.28 -10.44
CA ALA A 157 -9.43 11.84 -10.19
C ALA A 157 -10.44 12.86 -10.78
N GLY A 158 -11.21 12.43 -11.78
CA GLY A 158 -12.23 13.28 -12.39
C GLY A 158 -13.26 13.83 -11.41
N SER A 159 -13.56 13.06 -10.34
CA SER A 159 -14.48 13.47 -9.28
C SER A 159 -13.98 14.62 -8.39
N ARG A 160 -12.70 14.97 -8.47
CA ARG A 160 -12.07 16.02 -7.65
C ARG A 160 -11.46 17.12 -8.48
N ALA A 161 -10.77 16.78 -9.59
CA ALA A 161 -10.06 17.71 -10.47
C ALA A 161 -10.83 18.10 -11.73
N SER A 162 -11.95 17.41 -12.03
CA SER A 162 -12.65 17.50 -13.31
C SER A 162 -11.80 17.13 -14.53
N ILE A 163 -10.64 16.51 -14.28
CA ILE A 163 -9.68 15.99 -15.27
C ILE A 163 -9.58 14.48 -15.05
N LYS A 164 -9.47 13.71 -16.11
CA LYS A 164 -9.26 12.25 -16.06
C LYS A 164 -8.48 11.77 -17.28
N SER A 165 -7.98 10.54 -17.18
CA SER A 165 -7.25 9.86 -18.27
C SER A 165 -5.98 10.60 -18.72
N ILE A 166 -5.31 11.27 -17.78
CA ILE A 166 -4.03 11.95 -17.98
C ILE A 166 -3.05 11.44 -16.93
N LEU A 167 -1.83 11.11 -17.37
CA LEU A 167 -0.69 10.90 -16.54
C LEU A 167 0.21 12.12 -16.60
N VAL A 168 0.72 12.53 -15.45
CA VAL A 168 1.66 13.64 -15.31
C VAL A 168 2.97 13.10 -14.76
N LEU A 169 4.08 13.46 -15.42
CA LEU A 169 5.43 13.19 -14.95
C LEU A 169 6.04 14.47 -14.42
N LYS A 170 6.57 14.43 -13.20
CA LYS A 170 7.25 15.56 -12.55
C LYS A 170 8.61 15.14 -12.02
N GLU A 171 9.59 16.03 -12.11
CA GLU A 171 10.88 15.84 -11.47
C GLU A 171 10.77 16.17 -9.97
N MET A 172 11.47 15.40 -9.14
CA MET A 172 11.52 15.56 -7.69
C MET A 172 12.93 15.89 -7.22
N ASN A 173 13.05 16.38 -6.00
CA ASN A 173 14.35 16.46 -5.34
C ASN A 173 14.94 15.05 -5.15
N LYS A 174 16.27 14.95 -4.97
CA LYS A 174 17.01 13.67 -4.87
C LYS A 174 16.49 12.75 -3.76
N GLN A 175 15.90 13.32 -2.71
CA GLN A 175 15.32 12.57 -1.60
C GLN A 175 13.93 12.00 -1.92
N GLY A 176 13.30 12.40 -3.03
CA GLY A 176 11.94 12.01 -3.37
C GLY A 176 10.88 12.62 -2.45
N THR A 177 11.15 13.76 -1.83
CA THR A 177 10.26 14.33 -0.81
C THR A 177 9.50 15.57 -1.27
N ARG A 178 9.81 16.09 -2.45
CA ARG A 178 9.17 17.29 -3.02
C ARG A 178 9.34 17.32 -4.53
N VAL A 179 8.28 17.69 -5.23
CA VAL A 179 8.31 18.07 -6.64
C VAL A 179 9.06 19.40 -6.80
N ILE A 180 9.88 19.55 -7.87
CA ILE A 180 10.69 20.73 -8.17
C ILE A 180 10.26 21.39 -9.47
#